data_ba4a9f24a6b82b94426493d3f40862a3
#
_entry.id   ba4a9f24a6b82b94426493d3f40862a3
#
_cell.length_a   1.000
_cell.length_b   1.000
_cell.length_c   1.000
_cell.angle_alpha   90.00
_cell.angle_beta   90.00
_cell.angle_gamma   90.00
#
_symmetry.space_group_name_H-M   'P 1'
#
loop_
_entity.id
_entity.type
_entity.pdbx_description
1 polymer ?
#
loop_
_entity_poly.entity_id
_entity_poly.type
_entity_poly.pdbx_seq_one_letter_code
_entity_poly.pdbx_strand_id
1 'polypeptide(L)'
;MGERIKRITGSLYWRQFMLTAGMVVLTMALLGVSFYALSYNYTVSEKRQEMQDRAVLVAQLSVDYFTAGDDAERDQGDALRSLAGVASRMTDVDFLICDTTGSVLLTTDADLAGKTVVVPEDITQTVLGSERLYEGRSTVGVYEKKQFVVGVPMTDADGNTLGLVLAVMNSAELMQMWRSFIALFFMTSAIILLL
;
A
#
# COMPACT_ATOMS: atom_id res chain seq x y z
N MET A 1 13.54 -9.90 52.65
CA MET A 1 13.87 -9.89 51.20
C MET A 1 14.33 -8.52 50.71
N GLY A 2 13.98 -7.42 51.34
CA GLY A 2 14.32 -6.04 50.94
C GLY A 2 15.76 -5.58 51.23
N GLU A 3 16.47 -6.13 52.19
CA GLU A 3 17.83 -5.70 52.55
C GLU A 3 18.93 -6.25 51.62
N ARG A 4 18.72 -7.39 50.98
CA ARG A 4 19.69 -7.96 49.99
C ARG A 4 19.74 -7.14 48.68
N ILE A 5 18.62 -6.58 48.27
CA ILE A 5 18.53 -5.76 47.05
C ILE A 5 19.29 -4.43 47.23
N LYS A 6 19.21 -3.82 48.42
CA LYS A 6 19.91 -2.57 48.73
C LYS A 6 21.44 -2.70 48.75
N ARG A 7 21.99 -3.87 49.06
CA ARG A 7 23.45 -4.15 49.08
C ARG A 7 24.05 -4.34 47.70
N ILE A 8 23.26 -4.84 46.74
CA ILE A 8 23.71 -5.09 45.36
C ILE A 8 23.80 -3.79 44.57
N THR A 9 22.86 -2.87 44.81
CA THR A 9 22.82 -1.55 44.12
C THR A 9 23.90 -0.55 44.57
N GLY A 10 24.64 -0.83 45.66
CA GLY A 10 25.71 0.02 46.18
C GLY A 10 27.13 -0.31 45.70
N SER A 11 27.32 -1.41 44.99
CA SER A 11 28.62 -1.82 44.45
C SER A 11 29.00 -0.99 43.20
N LEU A 12 30.27 -0.52 43.15
CA LEU A 12 30.81 0.24 42.02
C LEU A 12 30.64 -0.52 40.70
N TYR A 13 30.78 -1.84 40.74
CA TYR A 13 30.59 -2.76 39.62
C TYR A 13 29.14 -2.77 39.11
N TRP A 14 28.15 -2.72 40.02
CA TRP A 14 26.75 -2.70 39.66
C TRP A 14 26.36 -1.40 38.94
N ARG A 15 26.89 -0.27 39.41
CA ARG A 15 26.67 1.03 38.73
C ARG A 15 27.30 1.07 37.35
N GLN A 16 28.50 0.52 37.21
CA GLN A 16 29.19 0.47 35.93
C GLN A 16 28.49 -0.51 34.97
N PHE A 17 28.04 -1.66 35.46
CA PHE A 17 27.26 -2.62 34.67
C PHE A 17 25.95 -2.02 34.20
N MET A 18 25.19 -1.32 35.06
CA MET A 18 23.94 -0.68 34.68
C MET A 18 24.13 0.45 33.65
N LEU A 19 25.22 1.21 33.75
CA LEU A 19 25.54 2.23 32.75
C LEU A 19 25.86 1.61 31.41
N THR A 20 26.67 0.56 31.37
CA THR A 20 27.06 -0.12 30.11
C THR A 20 25.86 -0.83 29.47
N ALA A 21 25.10 -1.58 30.27
CA ALA A 21 23.88 -2.25 29.81
C ALA A 21 22.83 -1.24 29.31
N GLY A 22 22.63 -0.14 30.04
CA GLY A 22 21.75 0.95 29.63
C GLY A 22 22.16 1.60 28.31
N MET A 23 23.47 1.79 28.10
CA MET A 23 24.00 2.35 26.86
C MET A 23 23.80 1.40 25.68
N VAL A 24 24.01 0.09 25.89
CA VAL A 24 23.76 -0.94 24.87
C VAL A 24 22.28 -1.01 24.50
N VAL A 25 21.38 -1.00 25.50
CA VAL A 25 19.92 -1.01 25.25
C VAL A 25 19.49 0.26 24.51
N LEU A 26 20.03 1.42 24.89
CA LEU A 26 19.73 2.69 24.22
C LEU A 26 20.18 2.70 22.76
N THR A 27 21.40 2.21 22.48
CA THR A 27 21.91 2.12 21.10
C THR A 27 21.11 1.14 20.26
N MET A 28 20.70 0.00 20.82
CA MET A 28 19.80 -0.94 20.13
C MET A 28 18.44 -0.34 19.85
N ALA A 29 17.86 0.40 20.81
CA ALA A 29 16.58 1.06 20.60
C ALA A 29 16.66 2.13 19.49
N LEU A 30 17.72 2.97 19.50
CA LEU A 30 17.94 3.97 18.45
C LEU A 30 18.14 3.34 17.07
N LEU A 31 18.94 2.27 16.97
CA LEU A 31 19.12 1.52 15.73
C LEU A 31 17.78 0.91 15.24
N GLY A 32 16.99 0.34 16.17
CA GLY A 32 15.69 -0.22 15.85
C GLY A 32 14.71 0.82 15.32
N VAL A 33 14.65 1.99 15.94
CA VAL A 33 13.79 3.10 15.48
C VAL A 33 14.26 3.61 14.12
N SER A 34 15.56 3.80 13.93
CA SER A 34 16.13 4.25 12.65
C SER A 34 15.86 3.25 11.53
N PHE A 35 16.08 1.97 11.80
CA PHE A 35 15.80 0.90 10.84
C PHE A 35 14.31 0.84 10.50
N TYR A 36 13.44 0.96 11.52
CA TYR A 36 12.00 1.00 11.32
C TYR A 36 11.59 2.17 10.40
N ALA A 37 12.03 3.38 10.70
CA ALA A 37 11.66 4.57 9.94
C ALA A 37 12.15 4.47 8.47
N LEU A 38 13.40 4.04 8.27
CA LEU A 38 14.00 3.91 6.95
C LEU A 38 13.29 2.83 6.13
N SER A 39 13.10 1.66 6.71
CA SER A 39 12.49 0.51 6.06
C SER A 39 11.01 0.75 5.74
N TYR A 40 10.26 1.42 6.63
CA TYR A 40 8.88 1.80 6.39
C TYR A 40 8.76 2.74 5.18
N ASN A 41 9.55 3.80 5.15
CA ASN A 41 9.53 4.76 4.05
C ASN A 41 9.91 4.11 2.71
N TYR A 42 10.93 3.24 2.72
CA TYR A 42 11.38 2.52 1.54
C TYR A 42 10.28 1.59 0.99
N THR A 43 9.71 0.74 1.85
CA THR A 43 8.67 -0.22 1.43
C THR A 43 7.40 0.48 0.93
N VAL A 44 6.97 1.56 1.60
CA VAL A 44 5.79 2.31 1.16
C VAL A 44 6.05 2.98 -0.19
N SER A 45 7.24 3.56 -0.40
CA SER A 45 7.60 4.19 -1.66
C SER A 45 7.70 3.18 -2.80
N GLU A 46 8.32 2.02 -2.57
CA GLU A 46 8.44 0.94 -3.55
C GLU A 46 7.07 0.39 -3.97
N LYS A 47 6.20 0.10 -2.98
CA LYS A 47 4.85 -0.37 -3.26
C LYS A 47 3.99 0.65 -4.00
N ARG A 48 4.16 1.92 -3.69
CA ARG A 48 3.49 3.02 -4.38
C ARG A 48 3.89 3.06 -5.86
N GLN A 49 5.16 3.00 -6.14
CA GLN A 49 5.67 2.99 -7.51
C GLN A 49 5.21 1.74 -8.27
N GLU A 50 5.27 0.56 -7.65
CA GLU A 50 4.76 -0.67 -8.23
C GLU A 50 3.26 -0.56 -8.59
N MET A 51 2.43 -0.01 -7.69
CA MET A 51 1.00 0.21 -7.96
C MET A 51 0.78 1.19 -9.10
N GLN A 52 1.58 2.27 -9.16
CA GLN A 52 1.49 3.26 -10.23
C GLN A 52 1.84 2.65 -11.58
N ASP A 53 2.96 1.93 -11.69
CA ASP A 53 3.39 1.29 -12.94
C ASP A 53 2.33 0.30 -13.45
N ARG A 54 1.71 -0.44 -12.55
CA ARG A 54 0.65 -1.38 -12.90
C ARG A 54 -0.66 -0.69 -13.26
N ALA A 55 -1.03 0.38 -12.54
CA ALA A 55 -2.20 1.17 -12.90
C ALA A 55 -2.05 1.78 -14.31
N VAL A 56 -0.85 2.27 -14.65
CA VAL A 56 -0.54 2.78 -16.01
C VAL A 56 -0.67 1.66 -17.04
N LEU A 57 -0.15 0.47 -16.77
CA LEU A 57 -0.28 -0.67 -17.68
C LEU A 57 -1.75 -1.04 -17.91
N VAL A 58 -2.54 -1.14 -16.84
CA VAL A 58 -3.99 -1.42 -16.96
C VAL A 58 -4.71 -0.29 -17.67
N ALA A 59 -4.33 0.97 -17.45
CA ALA A 59 -4.90 2.11 -18.15
C ALA A 59 -4.64 2.04 -19.67
N GLN A 60 -3.41 1.70 -20.10
CA GLN A 60 -3.08 1.52 -21.51
C GLN A 60 -3.88 0.39 -22.15
N LEU A 61 -3.99 -0.77 -21.48
CA LEU A 61 -4.80 -1.89 -21.99
C LEU A 61 -6.29 -1.52 -22.06
N SER A 62 -6.77 -0.67 -21.14
CA SER A 62 -8.15 -0.20 -21.13
C SER A 62 -8.45 0.77 -22.27
N VAL A 63 -7.49 1.61 -22.67
CA VAL A 63 -7.64 2.52 -23.81
C VAL A 63 -7.91 1.74 -25.10
N ASP A 64 -7.15 0.67 -25.35
CA ASP A 64 -7.34 -0.19 -26.53
C ASP A 64 -8.76 -0.76 -26.60
N TYR A 65 -9.32 -1.12 -25.42
CA TYR A 65 -10.70 -1.59 -25.31
C TYR A 65 -11.73 -0.52 -25.63
N PHE A 66 -11.57 0.69 -25.07
CA PHE A 66 -12.54 1.78 -25.29
C PHE A 66 -12.46 2.43 -26.66
N THR A 67 -11.34 2.26 -27.38
CA THR A 67 -11.15 2.77 -28.75
C THR A 67 -11.53 1.77 -29.82
N ALA A 68 -11.63 0.48 -29.49
CA ALA A 68 -12.11 -0.56 -30.42
C ALA A 68 -13.63 -0.46 -30.54
N GLY A 69 -14.15 -0.25 -31.72
CA GLY A 69 -15.59 -0.07 -31.98
C GLY A 69 -16.49 -1.27 -31.59
N ASP A 70 -17.80 -1.06 -31.68
CA ASP A 70 -18.91 -1.92 -31.19
C ASP A 70 -18.82 -3.43 -31.50
N ASP A 71 -18.17 -3.82 -32.58
CA ASP A 71 -18.09 -5.23 -33.00
C ASP A 71 -17.06 -6.07 -32.19
N ALA A 72 -16.15 -5.40 -31.48
CA ALA A 72 -15.10 -6.03 -30.69
C ALA A 72 -15.40 -6.04 -29.16
N GLU A 73 -16.47 -5.38 -28.75
CA GLU A 73 -16.74 -4.98 -27.35
C GLU A 73 -16.86 -6.16 -26.38
N ARG A 74 -17.49 -7.27 -26.81
CA ARG A 74 -17.72 -8.44 -25.91
C ARG A 74 -16.45 -9.26 -25.69
N ASP A 75 -15.73 -9.56 -26.77
CA ASP A 75 -14.54 -10.42 -26.70
C ASP A 75 -13.37 -9.69 -26.04
N GLN A 76 -13.22 -8.39 -26.30
CA GLN A 76 -12.19 -7.56 -25.67
C GLN A 76 -12.49 -7.20 -24.22
N GLY A 77 -13.77 -7.02 -23.84
CA GLY A 77 -14.17 -6.80 -22.46
C GLY A 77 -13.86 -7.98 -21.53
N ASP A 78 -14.07 -9.21 -22.04
CA ASP A 78 -13.69 -10.43 -21.31
C ASP A 78 -12.16 -10.60 -21.26
N ALA A 79 -11.44 -10.21 -22.30
CA ALA A 79 -9.99 -10.20 -22.33
C ALA A 79 -9.42 -9.18 -21.31
N LEU A 80 -9.93 -7.95 -21.30
CA LEU A 80 -9.52 -6.91 -20.34
C LEU A 80 -9.79 -7.36 -18.90
N ARG A 81 -10.98 -7.89 -18.62
CA ARG A 81 -11.33 -8.43 -17.31
C ARG A 81 -10.39 -9.57 -16.89
N SER A 82 -10.05 -10.45 -17.82
CA SER A 82 -9.13 -11.56 -17.58
C SER A 82 -7.72 -11.06 -17.27
N LEU A 83 -7.19 -10.12 -18.06
CA LEU A 83 -5.86 -9.55 -17.86
C LEU A 83 -5.77 -8.74 -16.55
N ALA A 84 -6.74 -7.87 -16.29
CA ALA A 84 -6.81 -7.14 -15.04
C ALA A 84 -6.94 -8.07 -13.84
N GLY A 85 -7.74 -9.14 -13.95
CA GLY A 85 -7.88 -10.16 -12.91
C GLY A 85 -6.61 -10.99 -12.67
N VAL A 86 -5.80 -11.25 -13.70
CA VAL A 86 -4.49 -11.88 -13.53
C VAL A 86 -3.53 -10.91 -12.84
N ALA A 87 -3.48 -9.65 -13.27
CA ALA A 87 -2.66 -8.61 -12.65
C ALA A 87 -3.01 -8.43 -11.17
N SER A 88 -4.29 -8.38 -10.82
CA SER A 88 -4.78 -8.29 -9.43
C SER A 88 -4.27 -9.45 -8.57
N ARG A 89 -4.48 -10.71 -9.03
CA ARG A 89 -4.05 -11.90 -8.27
C ARG A 89 -2.54 -12.02 -8.08
N MET A 90 -1.74 -11.49 -9.01
CA MET A 90 -0.27 -11.53 -8.91
C MET A 90 0.30 -10.50 -7.94
N THR A 91 -0.48 -9.49 -7.56
CA THR A 91 0.03 -8.30 -6.88
C THR A 91 -0.70 -7.94 -5.61
N ASP A 92 -1.78 -8.64 -5.28
CA ASP A 92 -2.71 -8.29 -4.19
C ASP A 92 -3.22 -6.84 -4.29
N VAL A 93 -3.39 -6.37 -5.55
CA VAL A 93 -3.88 -5.02 -5.87
C VAL A 93 -5.14 -5.17 -6.71
N ASP A 94 -6.24 -4.57 -6.27
CA ASP A 94 -7.46 -4.53 -7.05
C ASP A 94 -7.49 -3.30 -7.96
N PHE A 95 -8.09 -3.48 -9.13
CA PHE A 95 -8.23 -2.43 -10.13
C PHE A 95 -9.69 -2.05 -10.31
N LEU A 96 -9.97 -0.74 -10.31
CA LEU A 96 -11.25 -0.17 -10.69
C LEU A 96 -11.02 0.69 -11.93
N ILE A 97 -11.70 0.35 -13.02
CA ILE A 97 -11.67 1.09 -14.27
C ILE A 97 -12.95 1.92 -14.32
N CYS A 98 -12.81 3.23 -14.42
CA CYS A 98 -13.89 4.18 -14.33
C CYS A 98 -13.96 5.08 -15.57
N ASP A 99 -15.15 5.57 -15.86
CA ASP A 99 -15.34 6.63 -16.84
C ASP A 99 -14.92 8.02 -16.30
N THR A 100 -15.10 9.03 -17.10
CA THR A 100 -14.78 10.43 -16.73
C THR A 100 -15.67 11.00 -15.63
N THR A 101 -16.79 10.36 -15.31
CA THR A 101 -17.70 10.74 -14.20
C THR A 101 -17.33 10.06 -12.89
N GLY A 102 -16.35 9.12 -12.91
CA GLY A 102 -15.99 8.29 -11.77
C GLY A 102 -16.87 7.05 -11.58
N SER A 103 -17.78 6.75 -12.53
CA SER A 103 -18.57 5.52 -12.48
C SER A 103 -17.70 4.32 -12.83
N VAL A 104 -17.70 3.30 -11.97
CA VAL A 104 -16.89 2.09 -12.17
C VAL A 104 -17.53 1.22 -13.24
N LEU A 105 -16.81 1.01 -14.32
CA LEU A 105 -17.21 0.18 -15.46
C LEU A 105 -16.76 -1.27 -15.28
N LEU A 106 -15.57 -1.47 -14.72
CA LEU A 106 -15.00 -2.79 -14.47
C LEU A 106 -14.20 -2.76 -13.15
N THR A 107 -14.33 -3.84 -12.38
CA THR A 107 -13.54 -4.05 -11.17
C THR A 107 -13.00 -5.46 -11.11
N THR A 108 -11.82 -5.65 -10.52
CA THR A 108 -11.24 -6.96 -10.19
C THR A 108 -11.61 -7.42 -8.78
N ASP A 109 -12.07 -6.47 -7.94
CA ASP A 109 -12.54 -6.78 -6.59
C ASP A 109 -13.86 -7.55 -6.63
N ALA A 110 -13.82 -8.79 -6.11
CA ALA A 110 -14.98 -9.68 -6.10
C ALA A 110 -16.14 -9.14 -5.24
N ASP A 111 -15.83 -8.38 -4.18
CA ASP A 111 -16.83 -7.82 -3.28
C ASP A 111 -17.59 -6.64 -3.91
N LEU A 112 -17.02 -6.01 -4.93
CA LEU A 112 -17.62 -4.92 -5.68
C LEU A 112 -18.26 -5.36 -6.99
N ALA A 113 -18.02 -6.60 -7.43
CA ALA A 113 -18.56 -7.12 -8.67
C ALA A 113 -20.10 -7.04 -8.71
N GLY A 114 -20.64 -6.41 -9.74
CA GLY A 114 -22.08 -6.23 -9.93
C GLY A 114 -22.74 -5.13 -9.09
N LYS A 115 -21.97 -4.37 -8.33
CA LYS A 115 -22.45 -3.18 -7.61
C LYS A 115 -22.22 -1.92 -8.46
N THR A 116 -23.16 -0.99 -8.40
CA THR A 116 -22.94 0.35 -8.96
C THR A 116 -22.10 1.14 -7.98
N VAL A 117 -20.88 1.44 -8.38
CA VAL A 117 -19.90 2.18 -7.59
C VAL A 117 -19.55 3.47 -8.30
N VAL A 118 -19.50 4.58 -7.55
CA VAL A 118 -19.05 5.88 -8.04
C VAL A 118 -17.91 6.35 -7.14
N VAL A 119 -16.77 6.62 -7.75
CA VAL A 119 -15.58 7.14 -7.09
C VAL A 119 -15.83 8.58 -6.62
N PRO A 120 -15.37 8.97 -5.41
CA PRO A 120 -15.51 10.34 -4.93
C PRO A 120 -14.92 11.38 -5.89
N GLU A 121 -15.60 12.51 -6.00
CA GLU A 121 -15.28 13.56 -6.97
C GLU A 121 -13.89 14.17 -6.76
N ASP A 122 -13.41 14.24 -5.51
CA ASP A 122 -12.07 14.73 -5.17
C ASP A 122 -10.97 13.88 -5.82
N ILE A 123 -11.13 12.55 -5.85
CA ILE A 123 -10.21 11.65 -6.50
C ILE A 123 -10.30 11.81 -8.02
N THR A 124 -11.52 11.80 -8.54
CA THR A 124 -11.77 11.92 -9.99
C THR A 124 -11.20 13.22 -10.54
N GLN A 125 -11.46 14.35 -9.88
CA GLN A 125 -10.94 15.66 -10.29
C GLN A 125 -9.41 15.74 -10.19
N THR A 126 -8.80 15.13 -9.20
CA THR A 126 -7.33 15.11 -9.06
C THR A 126 -6.69 14.33 -10.21
N VAL A 127 -7.22 13.16 -10.54
CA VAL A 127 -6.68 12.30 -11.62
C VAL A 127 -6.92 12.91 -13.00
N LEU A 128 -8.11 13.42 -13.27
CA LEU A 128 -8.46 14.00 -14.57
C LEU A 128 -7.94 15.43 -14.75
N GLY A 129 -7.52 16.07 -13.65
CA GLY A 129 -7.00 17.44 -13.63
C GLY A 129 -5.52 17.55 -14.02
N SER A 130 -4.88 18.61 -13.51
CA SER A 130 -3.49 18.95 -13.84
C SER A 130 -2.45 17.99 -13.26
N GLU A 131 -2.75 17.36 -12.14
CA GLU A 131 -1.82 16.46 -11.45
C GLU A 131 -1.71 15.11 -12.16
N ARG A 132 -2.78 14.65 -12.80
CA ARG A 132 -2.85 13.37 -13.56
C ARG A 132 -2.40 12.15 -12.75
N LEU A 133 -2.39 12.27 -11.44
CA LEU A 133 -1.99 11.23 -10.48
C LEU A 133 -2.69 11.49 -9.15
N TYR A 134 -3.31 10.48 -8.61
CA TYR A 134 -3.79 10.47 -7.22
C TYR A 134 -3.02 9.42 -6.43
N GLU A 135 -2.50 9.83 -5.29
CA GLU A 135 -1.87 8.92 -4.35
C GLU A 135 -2.35 9.24 -2.94
N GLY A 136 -2.94 8.27 -2.28
CA GLY A 136 -3.44 8.52 -0.94
C GLY A 136 -4.13 7.35 -0.27
N ARG A 137 -4.70 7.62 0.87
CA ARG A 137 -5.55 6.69 1.59
C ARG A 137 -7.00 7.13 1.50
N SER A 138 -7.81 6.34 0.83
CA SER A 138 -9.24 6.63 0.64
C SER A 138 -10.08 5.37 0.87
N THR A 139 -11.35 5.57 1.19
CA THR A 139 -12.39 4.53 1.17
C THR A 139 -12.94 4.32 -0.22
N VAL A 140 -12.54 5.13 -1.20
CA VAL A 140 -13.07 5.14 -2.58
C VAL A 140 -14.61 5.18 -2.63
N GLY A 141 -15.24 5.57 -1.53
CA GLY A 141 -16.70 5.59 -1.38
C GLY A 141 -17.37 4.23 -1.16
N VAL A 142 -16.62 3.13 -1.13
CA VAL A 142 -17.16 1.76 -1.07
C VAL A 142 -16.54 0.87 0.01
N TYR A 143 -15.31 1.17 0.41
CA TYR A 143 -14.63 0.38 1.44
C TYR A 143 -14.94 0.91 2.85
N GLU A 144 -15.16 0.01 3.81
CA GLU A 144 -15.36 0.40 5.21
C GLU A 144 -14.12 1.06 5.83
N LYS A 145 -12.93 0.65 5.38
CA LYS A 145 -11.64 1.16 5.87
C LYS A 145 -10.90 1.84 4.73
N LYS A 146 -10.10 2.86 5.08
CA LYS A 146 -9.24 3.53 4.12
C LYS A 146 -8.22 2.55 3.55
N GLN A 147 -8.27 2.36 2.25
CA GLN A 147 -7.31 1.60 1.46
C GLN A 147 -6.20 2.52 0.94
N PHE A 148 -5.08 1.93 0.53
CA PHE A 148 -4.08 2.66 -0.21
C PHE A 148 -4.50 2.68 -1.69
N VAL A 149 -4.57 3.87 -2.28
CA VAL A 149 -5.13 4.08 -3.62
C VAL A 149 -4.14 4.87 -4.47
N VAL A 150 -3.92 4.38 -5.67
CA VAL A 150 -3.20 5.11 -6.73
C VAL A 150 -4.14 5.22 -7.92
N GLY A 151 -4.35 6.44 -8.42
CA GLY A 151 -5.21 6.74 -9.55
C GLY A 151 -4.42 7.33 -10.71
N VAL A 152 -4.62 6.84 -11.92
CA VAL A 152 -4.02 7.34 -13.15
C VAL A 152 -5.09 7.55 -14.23
N PRO A 153 -4.94 8.55 -15.14
CA PRO A 153 -5.87 8.75 -16.23
C PRO A 153 -5.67 7.73 -17.34
N MET A 154 -6.76 7.35 -18.01
CA MET A 154 -6.74 6.66 -19.28
C MET A 154 -6.74 7.73 -20.39
N THR A 155 -5.67 7.80 -21.14
CA THR A 155 -5.49 8.82 -22.19
C THR A 155 -5.24 8.12 -23.52
N ASP A 156 -6.00 8.49 -24.55
CA ASP A 156 -5.81 7.99 -25.92
C ASP A 156 -4.57 8.58 -26.61
N ALA A 157 -4.29 8.11 -27.83
CA ALA A 157 -3.15 8.57 -28.62
C ALA A 157 -3.23 10.06 -28.98
N ASP A 158 -4.42 10.64 -29.00
CA ASP A 158 -4.67 12.05 -29.32
C ASP A 158 -4.58 12.95 -28.08
N GLY A 159 -4.39 12.35 -26.88
CA GLY A 159 -4.29 13.06 -25.61
C GLY A 159 -5.63 13.32 -24.91
N ASN A 160 -6.74 12.77 -25.43
CA ASN A 160 -8.04 12.88 -24.77
C ASN A 160 -8.12 11.90 -23.60
N THR A 161 -8.69 12.33 -22.51
CA THR A 161 -8.91 11.47 -21.34
C THR A 161 -10.23 10.73 -21.46
N LEU A 162 -10.17 9.40 -21.52
CA LEU A 162 -11.33 8.52 -21.65
C LEU A 162 -11.92 8.13 -20.29
N GLY A 163 -11.13 8.20 -19.23
CA GLY A 163 -11.52 7.84 -17.88
C GLY A 163 -10.31 7.74 -16.96
N LEU A 164 -10.43 6.94 -15.92
CA LEU A 164 -9.35 6.72 -14.95
C LEU A 164 -9.29 5.27 -14.47
N VAL A 165 -8.11 4.84 -14.06
CA VAL A 165 -7.87 3.56 -13.39
C VAL A 165 -7.40 3.81 -11.97
N LEU A 166 -8.05 3.18 -11.01
CA LEU A 166 -7.61 3.15 -9.62
C LEU A 166 -7.04 1.77 -9.29
N ALA A 167 -5.83 1.76 -8.78
CA ALA A 167 -5.20 0.61 -8.14
C ALA A 167 -5.43 0.73 -6.63
N VAL A 168 -6.04 -0.27 -6.03
CA VAL A 168 -6.44 -0.28 -4.62
C VAL A 168 -5.78 -1.45 -3.92
N MET A 169 -5.09 -1.19 -2.81
CA MET A 169 -4.43 -2.22 -2.01
C MET A 169 -4.92 -2.18 -0.56
N ASN A 170 -5.16 -3.35 0.00
CA ASN A 170 -5.58 -3.48 1.39
C ASN A 170 -4.46 -3.02 2.35
N SER A 171 -4.69 -1.91 3.02
CA SER A 171 -3.73 -1.34 3.96
C SER A 171 -3.51 -2.21 5.22
N ALA A 172 -4.39 -3.17 5.50
CA ALA A 172 -4.24 -4.08 6.63
C ALA A 172 -3.14 -5.13 6.38
N GLU A 173 -2.94 -5.58 5.14
CA GLU A 173 -1.89 -6.55 4.79
C GLU A 173 -0.50 -5.96 4.95
N LEU A 174 -0.29 -4.73 4.49
CA LEU A 174 0.93 -3.98 4.75
C LEU A 174 1.24 -3.88 6.26
N MET A 175 0.23 -3.59 7.06
CA MET A 175 0.39 -3.48 8.52
C MET A 175 0.72 -4.82 9.18
N GLN A 176 0.17 -5.93 8.68
CA GLN A 176 0.44 -7.28 9.20
C GLN A 176 1.88 -7.71 8.93
N MET A 177 2.40 -7.48 7.73
CA MET A 177 3.80 -7.72 7.40
C MET A 177 4.73 -6.95 8.36
N TRP A 178 4.44 -5.69 8.63
CA TRP A 178 5.22 -4.85 9.55
C TRP A 178 5.23 -5.36 10.99
N ARG A 179 4.08 -5.82 11.48
CA ARG A 179 4.00 -6.39 12.84
C ARG A 179 4.91 -7.62 12.99
N SER A 180 5.01 -8.46 11.96
CA SER A 180 5.86 -9.64 11.95
C SER A 180 7.34 -9.25 11.96
N PHE A 181 7.77 -8.26 11.20
CA PHE A 181 9.15 -7.75 11.22
C PHE A 181 9.53 -7.14 12.57
N ILE A 182 8.64 -6.35 13.16
CA ILE A 182 8.86 -5.76 14.49
C ILE A 182 8.99 -6.86 15.54
N ALA A 183 8.11 -7.86 15.54
CA ALA A 183 8.17 -8.98 16.48
C ALA A 183 9.49 -9.76 16.36
N LEU A 184 9.95 -10.03 15.13
CA LEU A 184 11.21 -10.72 14.87
C LEU A 184 12.42 -9.90 15.34
N PHE A 185 12.43 -8.59 15.13
CA PHE A 185 13.46 -7.68 15.63
C PHE A 185 13.54 -7.68 17.16
N PHE A 186 12.41 -7.56 17.85
CA PHE A 186 12.39 -7.60 19.30
C PHE A 186 12.78 -8.96 19.86
N MET A 187 12.39 -10.07 19.21
CA MET A 187 12.78 -11.43 19.60
C MET A 187 14.28 -11.65 19.47
N THR A 188 14.88 -11.22 18.37
CA THR A 188 16.33 -11.33 18.18
C THR A 188 17.11 -10.44 19.16
N SER A 189 16.63 -9.21 19.39
CA SER A 189 17.21 -8.32 20.39
C SER A 189 17.17 -8.90 21.81
N ALA A 190 16.06 -9.53 22.18
CA ALA A 190 15.91 -10.16 23.50
C ALA A 190 16.88 -11.36 23.66
N ILE A 191 17.09 -12.17 22.61
CA ILE A 191 18.05 -13.29 22.64
C ILE A 191 19.48 -12.76 22.84
N ILE A 192 19.87 -11.72 22.13
CA ILE A 192 21.23 -11.11 22.26
C ILE A 192 21.43 -10.53 23.67
N LEU A 193 20.39 -10.02 24.29
CA LEU A 193 20.47 -9.43 25.63
C LEU A 193 20.55 -10.48 26.76
N LEU A 194 20.11 -11.74 26.48
CA LEU A 194 20.15 -12.87 27.39
C LEU A 194 21.47 -13.68 27.32
N LEU A 195 22.25 -13.54 26.24
CA LEU A 195 23.57 -14.13 26.05
C LEU A 195 24.68 -13.26 26.62
#